data_08841b5f0c9bb4fe56196f8fc0497852
#
_entry.id   08841b5f0c9bb4fe56196f8fc0497852
#
_cell.length_a   1.000
_cell.length_b   1.000
_cell.length_c   1.000
_cell.angle_alpha   90.00
_cell.angle_beta   90.00
_cell.angle_gamma   90.00
#
_symmetry.space_group_name_H-M   'P 1'
#
loop_
_entity.id
_entity.type
_entity.pdbx_description
1 polymer ?
#
loop_
_entity_poly.entity_id
_entity_poly.type
_entity_poly.pdbx_seq_one_letter_code
_entity_poly.pdbx_strand_id
1 'polypeptide(L)'
;MITIEQFQQVELRVGIVKEAAAHPKADRLLVLKVDLGTEERQIVAGIRAHYDPESLVGTQVVVVANLAPATLRGVESQGMLLAASSEGALAVVRPAAPMPAGAVVR
;
A
#
# COMPACT_ATOMS: atom_id res chain seq x y z
N MET A 1 19.58 -13.65 8.20
CA MET A 1 18.57 -14.23 7.30
C MET A 1 17.38 -14.69 8.13
N ILE A 2 16.19 -14.66 7.53
CA ILE A 2 14.99 -15.20 8.17
C ILE A 2 14.63 -16.54 7.52
N THR A 3 13.85 -17.33 8.25
CA THR A 3 13.31 -18.59 7.72
C THR A 3 12.02 -18.34 6.95
N ILE A 4 11.56 -19.36 6.19
CA ILE A 4 10.29 -19.26 5.50
C ILE A 4 9.12 -19.12 6.51
N GLU A 5 9.22 -19.78 7.66
CA GLU A 5 8.21 -19.67 8.71
C GLU A 5 8.09 -18.24 9.24
N GLN A 6 9.23 -17.55 9.39
CA GLN A 6 9.22 -16.15 9.82
C GLN A 6 8.59 -15.25 8.75
N PHE A 7 8.90 -15.48 7.49
CA PHE A 7 8.29 -14.72 6.39
C PHE A 7 6.78 -14.95 6.32
N GLN A 8 6.34 -16.18 6.58
CA GLN A 8 4.90 -16.50 6.53
C GLN A 8 4.07 -15.81 7.61
N GLN A 9 4.72 -15.20 8.62
CA GLN A 9 4.02 -14.36 9.58
C GLN A 9 3.54 -13.05 8.98
N VAL A 10 4.12 -12.64 7.87
CA VAL A 10 3.71 -11.41 7.16
C VAL A 10 2.61 -11.77 6.17
N GLU A 11 1.46 -11.11 6.30
CA GLU A 11 0.34 -11.32 5.39
C GLU A 11 0.38 -10.27 4.28
N LEU A 12 0.68 -10.73 3.06
CA LEU A 12 0.70 -9.87 1.88
C LEU A 12 -0.52 -10.17 1.01
N ARG A 13 -1.21 -9.12 0.57
CA ARG A 13 -2.38 -9.25 -0.30
C ARG A 13 -2.35 -8.21 -1.41
N VAL A 14 -2.91 -8.57 -2.54
CA VAL A 14 -3.14 -7.62 -3.62
C VAL A 14 -4.32 -6.74 -3.22
N GLY A 15 -4.17 -5.43 -3.36
CA GLY A 15 -5.24 -4.47 -3.17
C GLY A 15 -5.48 -3.66 -4.43
N ILE A 16 -6.67 -3.11 -4.56
CA ILE A 16 -7.01 -2.19 -5.64
C ILE A 16 -7.29 -0.83 -5.02
N VAL A 17 -6.60 0.21 -5.50
CA VAL A 17 -6.79 1.56 -4.98
C VAL A 17 -8.14 2.08 -5.46
N LYS A 18 -9.03 2.41 -4.53
CA LYS A 18 -10.36 2.93 -4.82
C LYS A 18 -10.41 4.45 -4.77
N GLU A 19 -9.66 5.05 -3.85
CA GLU A 19 -9.57 6.48 -3.70
C GLU A 19 -8.14 6.84 -3.31
N ALA A 20 -7.70 8.01 -3.73
CA ALA A 20 -6.38 8.52 -3.38
C ALA A 20 -6.45 10.05 -3.27
N ALA A 21 -5.83 10.58 -2.22
CA ALA A 21 -5.78 12.02 -1.98
C ALA A 21 -4.49 12.41 -1.27
N ALA A 22 -4.10 13.66 -1.39
CA ALA A 22 -2.99 14.20 -0.63
C ALA A 22 -3.35 14.25 0.85
N HIS A 23 -2.38 13.89 1.71
CA HIS A 23 -2.56 14.06 3.15
C HIS A 23 -2.71 15.55 3.47
N PRO A 24 -3.71 15.94 4.29
CA PRO A 24 -4.00 17.35 4.53
C PRO A 24 -2.91 18.10 5.32
N LYS A 25 -2.03 17.40 6.02
CA LYS A 25 -1.03 17.99 6.90
C LYS A 25 0.40 17.47 6.67
N ALA A 26 0.63 16.70 5.61
CA ALA A 26 1.95 16.13 5.34
C ALA A 26 2.24 16.12 3.84
N ASP A 27 3.26 16.86 3.46
CA ASP A 27 3.57 17.11 2.04
C ASP A 27 4.05 15.89 1.28
N ARG A 28 4.54 14.88 1.98
CA ARG A 28 5.12 13.69 1.35
C ARG A 28 4.20 12.47 1.37
N LEU A 29 3.01 12.64 1.95
CA LEU A 29 2.11 11.51 2.17
C LEU A 29 0.87 11.59 1.29
N LEU A 30 0.44 10.42 0.81
CA LEU A 30 -0.88 10.21 0.21
C LEU A 30 -1.71 9.36 1.16
N VAL A 31 -3.01 9.58 1.15
CA VAL A 31 -3.99 8.76 1.86
C VAL A 31 -4.78 7.98 0.81
N LEU A 32 -4.74 6.66 0.92
CA LEU A 32 -5.36 5.75 -0.05
C LEU A 32 -6.47 4.95 0.62
N LYS A 33 -7.54 4.70 -0.11
CA LYS A 33 -8.52 3.67 0.24
C LYS A 33 -8.27 2.48 -0.67
N VAL A 34 -7.95 1.34 -0.08
CA VAL A 34 -7.54 0.14 -0.81
C VAL A 34 -8.51 -0.99 -0.53
N ASP A 35 -9.06 -1.55 -1.60
CA ASP A 35 -9.95 -2.70 -1.54
C ASP A 35 -9.12 -3.99 -1.46
N LEU A 36 -9.32 -4.76 -0.40
CA LEU A 36 -8.67 -6.07 -0.20
C LEU A 36 -9.63 -7.24 -0.46
N GLY A 37 -10.73 -6.98 -1.13
CA GLY A 37 -11.72 -8.01 -1.48
C GLY A 37 -12.84 -8.13 -0.44
N THR A 38 -12.49 -8.43 0.80
CA THR A 38 -13.47 -8.57 1.89
C THR A 38 -13.63 -7.29 2.71
N GLU A 39 -12.72 -6.34 2.57
CA GLU A 39 -12.72 -5.10 3.32
C GLU A 39 -11.93 -4.03 2.59
N GLU A 40 -12.15 -2.79 2.96
CA GLU A 40 -11.30 -1.68 2.54
C GLU A 40 -10.41 -1.25 3.70
N ARG A 41 -9.20 -0.83 3.36
CA ARG A 41 -8.24 -0.31 4.32
C ARG A 41 -7.80 1.08 3.93
N GLN A 42 -7.62 1.94 4.92
CA GLN A 42 -6.98 3.22 4.72
C GLN A 42 -5.47 3.04 4.88
N ILE A 43 -4.72 3.39 3.87
CA ILE A 43 -3.26 3.26 3.84
C ILE A 43 -2.66 4.64 3.63
N VAL A 44 -1.72 5.03 4.49
CA VAL A 44 -0.96 6.27 4.33
C VAL A 44 0.41 5.90 3.79
N ALA A 45 0.80 6.48 2.65
CA ALA A 45 2.02 6.09 1.96
C ALA A 45 2.88 7.31 1.60
N GLY A 46 4.18 7.18 1.81
CA GLY A 46 5.16 8.23 1.54
C GLY A 46 5.57 8.30 0.07
N ILE A 47 4.62 8.38 -0.84
CA ILE A 47 4.87 8.29 -2.28
C ILE A 47 4.42 9.53 -3.05
N ARG A 48 4.00 10.59 -2.35
CA ARG A 48 3.42 11.76 -2.99
C ARG A 48 4.37 12.48 -3.96
N ALA A 49 5.67 12.40 -3.71
CA ALA A 49 6.66 13.01 -4.60
C ALA A 49 6.77 12.29 -5.95
N HIS A 50 6.24 11.07 -6.05
CA HIS A 50 6.41 10.20 -7.23
C HIS A 50 5.11 9.89 -7.95
N TYR A 51 3.94 10.14 -7.32
CA TYR A 51 2.64 9.76 -7.89
C TYR A 51 1.61 10.86 -7.66
N ASP A 52 0.91 11.23 -8.71
CA ASP A 52 -0.33 11.98 -8.56
C ASP A 52 -1.39 11.04 -7.99
N PRO A 53 -2.17 11.49 -7.00
CA PRO A 53 -3.20 10.62 -6.41
C PRO A 53 -4.13 10.00 -7.46
N GLU A 54 -4.57 10.80 -8.43
CA GLU A 54 -5.52 10.36 -9.45
C GLU A 54 -4.98 9.22 -10.30
N SER A 55 -3.65 9.17 -10.52
CA SER A 55 -3.03 8.14 -11.34
C SER A 55 -3.05 6.77 -10.67
N LEU A 56 -3.25 6.73 -9.36
CA LEU A 56 -3.25 5.48 -8.59
C LEU A 56 -4.62 4.81 -8.55
N VAL A 57 -5.70 5.56 -8.74
CA VAL A 57 -7.06 5.01 -8.65
C VAL A 57 -7.26 3.94 -9.73
N GLY A 58 -7.73 2.77 -9.29
CA GLY A 58 -7.93 1.62 -10.16
C GLY A 58 -6.69 0.75 -10.36
N THR A 59 -5.52 1.16 -9.84
CA THR A 59 -4.31 0.36 -9.96
C THR A 59 -4.21 -0.65 -8.83
N GLN A 60 -3.42 -1.69 -9.08
CA GLN A 60 -3.16 -2.73 -8.08
C GLN A 60 -1.90 -2.39 -7.30
N VAL A 61 -1.92 -2.74 -6.02
CA VAL A 61 -0.78 -2.58 -5.11
C VAL A 61 -0.63 -3.85 -4.29
N VAL A 62 0.51 -4.02 -3.62
CA VAL A 62 0.70 -5.11 -2.65
C VAL A 62 0.71 -4.49 -1.27
N VAL A 63 -0.15 -5.01 -0.40
CA VAL A 63 -0.35 -4.48 0.95
C VAL A 63 0.12 -5.48 1.99
N VAL A 64 0.87 -5.01 2.99
CA VAL A 64 1.11 -5.76 4.21
C VAL A 64 -0.14 -5.58 5.08
N ALA A 65 -0.96 -6.62 5.15
CA ALA A 65 -2.31 -6.52 5.70
C ALA A 65 -2.39 -6.74 7.21
N ASN A 66 -1.40 -7.38 7.80
CA ASN A 66 -1.44 -7.70 9.22
C ASN A 66 -0.47 -6.88 10.08
N LEU A 67 -0.20 -5.65 9.68
CA LEU A 67 0.52 -4.71 10.52
C LEU A 67 -0.42 -4.06 11.52
N ALA A 68 0.09 -3.79 12.72
CA ALA A 68 -0.64 -2.97 13.67
C ALA A 68 -0.88 -1.58 13.08
N PRO A 69 -2.05 -0.97 13.31
CA PRO A 69 -2.32 0.37 12.80
C PRO A 69 -1.31 1.38 13.33
N ALA A 70 -0.96 2.35 12.49
CA ALA A 70 -0.07 3.44 12.85
C ALA A 70 -0.72 4.77 12.47
N THR A 71 -0.51 5.78 13.30
CA THR A 71 -1.02 7.13 13.02
C THR A 71 0.11 7.98 12.46
N LEU A 72 -0.07 8.49 11.24
CA LEU A 72 0.92 9.31 10.55
C LEU A 72 0.35 10.71 10.37
N ARG A 73 0.88 11.66 11.14
CA ARG A 73 0.44 13.05 11.12
C ARG A 73 -1.06 13.21 11.30
N GLY A 74 -1.62 12.41 12.22
CA GLY A 74 -3.04 12.47 12.57
C GLY A 74 -3.97 11.59 11.74
N VAL A 75 -3.45 10.87 10.74
CA VAL A 75 -4.26 9.96 9.91
C VAL A 75 -3.80 8.52 10.16
N GLU A 76 -4.76 7.63 10.44
CA GLU A 76 -4.46 6.22 10.69
C GLU A 76 -4.18 5.48 9.40
N SER A 77 -3.09 4.70 9.41
CA SER A 77 -2.76 3.75 8.35
C SER A 77 -3.00 2.33 8.85
N GLN A 78 -3.81 1.57 8.14
CA GLN A 78 -4.21 0.21 8.50
C GLN A 78 -3.49 -0.81 7.65
N GLY A 79 -2.19 -0.67 7.55
CA GLY A 79 -1.33 -1.49 6.72
C GLY A 79 -0.28 -0.64 6.02
N MET A 80 0.45 -1.27 5.11
CA MET A 80 1.53 -0.61 4.39
C MET A 80 1.58 -1.17 2.98
N LEU A 81 1.75 -0.32 1.97
CA LEU A 81 2.02 -0.83 0.64
C LEU A 81 3.54 -0.96 0.42
N LEU A 82 3.91 -1.82 -0.51
CA LEU A 82 5.30 -2.07 -0.83
C LEU A 82 5.73 -1.20 -2.02
N ALA A 83 6.94 -0.67 -1.96
CA ALA A 83 7.52 0.09 -3.05
C ALA A 83 9.02 -0.18 -3.10
N ALA A 84 9.56 -0.20 -4.31
CA ALA A 84 11.00 -0.28 -4.53
C ALA A 84 11.55 1.12 -4.69
N SER A 85 12.72 1.39 -4.12
CA SER A 85 13.37 2.69 -4.27
C SER A 85 14.87 2.53 -4.50
N SER A 86 15.43 3.39 -5.33
CA SER A 86 16.87 3.41 -5.61
C SER A 86 17.23 4.77 -6.21
N GLU A 87 18.24 5.42 -5.63
CA GLU A 87 18.82 6.65 -6.18
C GLU A 87 17.79 7.72 -6.56
N GLY A 88 16.83 7.96 -5.68
CA GLY A 88 15.80 8.97 -5.89
C GLY A 88 14.60 8.51 -6.70
N ALA A 89 14.64 7.32 -7.29
CA ALA A 89 13.51 6.72 -7.98
C ALA A 89 12.69 5.89 -7.00
N LEU A 90 11.38 5.84 -7.21
CA LEU A 90 10.49 5.00 -6.42
C LEU A 90 9.40 4.43 -7.31
N ALA A 91 9.12 3.14 -7.17
CA ALA A 91 8.03 2.48 -7.90
C ALA A 91 7.25 1.58 -6.95
N VAL A 92 5.94 1.71 -6.97
CA VAL A 92 5.04 0.85 -6.20
C VAL A 92 5.11 -0.57 -6.76
N VAL A 93 5.22 -1.55 -5.86
CA VAL A 93 5.23 -2.97 -6.25
C VAL A 93 3.81 -3.40 -6.62
N ARG A 94 3.67 -4.05 -7.76
CA ARG A 94 2.37 -4.54 -8.22
C ARG A 94 2.53 -5.88 -8.93
N PRO A 95 1.48 -6.70 -9.00
CA PRO A 95 1.55 -7.93 -9.78
C PRO A 95 1.73 -7.62 -11.26
N ALA A 96 2.43 -8.50 -11.98
CA ALA A 96 2.70 -8.32 -13.41
C ALA A 96 1.46 -8.47 -14.29
N ALA A 97 0.41 -9.09 -13.75
CA ALA A 97 -0.86 -9.29 -14.45
C ALA A 97 -2.01 -8.94 -13.49
N PRO A 98 -3.20 -8.61 -14.03
CA PRO A 98 -4.34 -8.31 -13.16
C PRO A 98 -4.69 -9.49 -12.26
N MET A 99 -4.89 -9.19 -10.99
CA MET A 99 -5.29 -10.16 -9.96
C MET A 99 -6.49 -9.63 -9.20
N PRO A 100 -7.35 -10.51 -8.67
CA PRO A 100 -8.47 -10.03 -7.87
C PRO A 100 -8.00 -9.40 -6.56
N ALA A 101 -8.76 -8.43 -6.06
CA ALA A 101 -8.50 -7.83 -4.77
C ALA A 101 -8.52 -8.91 -3.68
N GLY A 102 -7.55 -8.86 -2.78
CA GLY A 102 -7.41 -9.84 -1.71
C GLY A 102 -6.58 -11.07 -2.08
N ALA A 103 -6.10 -11.19 -3.31
CA ALA A 103 -5.24 -12.32 -3.69
C ALA A 103 -4.01 -12.39 -2.78
N VAL A 104 -3.67 -13.58 -2.33
CA VAL A 104 -2.55 -13.80 -1.41
C VAL A 104 -1.23 -13.72 -2.18
N VAL A 105 -0.27 -13.00 -1.59
CA VAL A 105 1.09 -12.87 -2.12
C VAL A 105 2.04 -13.59 -1.17
N ARG A 106 2.85 -14.48 -1.71
CA ARG A 106 3.80 -15.24 -0.88
C ARG A 106 4.88 -15.93 -1.72
#